data_c4933f4dc4d6628636d3978565995185
#
_entry.id   c4933f4dc4d6628636d3978565995185
#
_cell.length_a   1.000
_cell.length_b   1.000
_cell.length_c   1.000
_cell.angle_alpha   90.00
_cell.angle_beta   90.00
_cell.angle_gamma   90.00
#
_symmetry.space_group_name_H-M   'P 1'
#
loop_
_entity.id
_entity.type
_entity.pdbx_description
1 polymer ?
#
loop_
_entity_poly.entity_id
_entity_poly.type
_entity_poly.pdbx_seq_one_letter_code
_entity_poly.pdbx_strand_id
1 'polypeptide(L)'
;MNWNKQNPYLARITSKKLLSGKQSNKEVFHYEISLGDSGIIYQPGDSLGVFPVNNNTLVRAIINRLQINPSFMPEGYDINIYELLENKFEILTPTTRLIKFVNDNISHKELNYSLTAKNRNILIDFKYGKDVLDFMNLDKNLKFDVLHFLTLLKPL
;
A
#
# COMPACT_ATOMS: atom_id res chain seq x y z
N MET A 1 10.66 27.26 6.52
CA MET A 1 9.51 26.47 6.07
C MET A 1 9.31 25.33 7.05
N ASN A 2 8.07 24.99 7.40
CA ASN A 2 7.80 23.91 8.36
C ASN A 2 7.32 22.69 7.59
N TRP A 3 8.20 21.73 7.35
CA TRP A 3 7.90 20.48 6.66
C TRP A 3 7.18 19.53 7.64
N ASN A 4 6.09 18.95 7.21
CA ASN A 4 5.28 18.04 8.02
C ASN A 4 4.46 17.11 7.13
N LYS A 5 3.60 16.28 7.75
CA LYS A 5 2.77 15.31 7.01
C LYS A 5 1.86 15.96 5.94
N GLN A 6 1.35 17.15 6.18
CA GLN A 6 0.47 17.89 5.25
C GLN A 6 1.26 18.67 4.18
N ASN A 7 2.52 18.97 4.48
CA ASN A 7 3.42 19.70 3.59
C ASN A 7 4.80 19.00 3.56
N PRO A 8 4.91 17.84 2.89
CA PRO A 8 6.17 17.09 2.84
C PRO A 8 7.19 17.78 1.93
N TYR A 9 8.46 17.66 2.29
CA TYR A 9 9.56 18.08 1.42
C TYR A 9 9.75 17.06 0.29
N LEU A 10 9.77 17.54 -0.95
CA LEU A 10 10.07 16.70 -2.11
C LEU A 10 11.58 16.45 -2.20
N ALA A 11 12.02 15.37 -1.57
CA ALA A 11 13.43 14.99 -1.53
C ALA A 11 13.82 14.14 -2.75
N ARG A 12 15.10 14.25 -3.14
CA ARG A 12 15.68 13.43 -4.21
C ARG A 12 16.50 12.28 -3.64
N ILE A 13 16.23 11.05 -4.07
CA ILE A 13 17.12 9.91 -3.83
C ILE A 13 18.36 10.08 -4.71
N THR A 14 19.53 10.18 -4.11
CA THR A 14 20.81 10.35 -4.81
C THR A 14 21.55 9.03 -5.00
N SER A 15 21.31 8.06 -4.12
CA SER A 15 21.91 6.74 -4.20
C SER A 15 20.94 5.66 -3.70
N LYS A 16 20.99 4.48 -4.34
CA LYS A 16 20.32 3.25 -3.89
C LYS A 16 21.27 2.09 -4.09
N LYS A 17 21.63 1.38 -3.02
CA LYS A 17 22.56 0.25 -3.07
C LYS A 17 22.02 -0.94 -2.31
N LEU A 18 21.99 -2.12 -2.94
CA LEU A 18 21.69 -3.37 -2.26
C LEU A 18 22.87 -3.75 -1.35
N LEU A 19 22.59 -3.95 -0.07
CA LEU A 19 23.58 -4.33 0.95
C LEU A 19 23.60 -5.84 1.23
N SER A 20 22.46 -6.51 1.04
CA SER A 20 22.37 -7.96 1.29
C SER A 20 23.10 -8.75 0.20
N GLY A 21 23.80 -9.80 0.63
CA GLY A 21 24.51 -10.71 -0.27
C GLY A 21 23.56 -11.66 -1.00
N LYS A 22 24.07 -12.34 -2.04
CA LYS A 22 23.31 -13.25 -2.92
C LYS A 22 22.63 -14.42 -2.19
N GLN A 23 23.09 -14.77 -0.99
CA GLN A 23 22.56 -15.89 -0.16
C GLN A 23 21.51 -15.41 0.84
N SER A 24 21.22 -14.12 0.89
CA SER A 24 20.21 -13.56 1.81
C SER A 24 18.81 -13.71 1.24
N ASN A 25 17.89 -14.22 2.05
CA ASN A 25 16.45 -14.24 1.72
C ASN A 25 15.78 -12.87 1.91
N LYS A 26 16.53 -11.85 2.33
CA LYS A 26 16.04 -10.48 2.53
C LYS A 26 16.85 -9.53 1.67
N GLU A 27 16.16 -8.59 1.05
CA GLU A 27 16.80 -7.45 0.38
C GLU A 27 16.87 -6.27 1.35
N VAL A 28 18.10 -5.84 1.65
CA VAL A 28 18.38 -4.66 2.47
C VAL A 28 19.02 -3.61 1.58
N PHE A 29 18.42 -2.43 1.48
CA PHE A 29 18.92 -1.34 0.66
C PHE A 29 19.44 -0.20 1.52
N HIS A 30 20.55 0.36 1.09
CA HIS A 30 21.02 1.68 1.52
C HIS A 30 20.47 2.74 0.58
N TYR A 31 19.89 3.79 1.14
CA TYR A 31 19.42 4.96 0.40
C TYR A 31 20.12 6.22 0.90
N GLU A 32 20.56 7.04 -0.03
CA GLU A 32 20.98 8.42 0.25
C GLU A 32 19.91 9.36 -0.28
N ILE A 33 19.50 10.31 0.55
CA ILE A 33 18.44 11.26 0.23
C ILE A 33 18.99 12.67 0.42
N SER A 34 18.94 13.48 -0.64
CA SER A 34 19.34 14.87 -0.56
C SER A 34 18.27 15.68 0.16
N LEU A 35 18.68 16.42 1.18
CA LEU A 35 17.82 17.38 1.86
C LEU A 35 17.87 18.77 1.20
N GLY A 36 18.79 18.99 0.24
CA GLY A 36 18.91 20.24 -0.52
C GLY A 36 18.83 21.49 0.37
N ASP A 37 18.05 22.45 -0.08
CA ASP A 37 17.81 23.71 0.65
C ASP A 37 16.59 23.65 1.57
N SER A 38 16.19 22.45 2.02
CA SER A 38 15.00 22.24 2.86
C SER A 38 15.09 22.93 4.23
N GLY A 39 16.30 23.14 4.74
CA GLY A 39 16.52 23.56 6.12
C GLY A 39 16.18 22.50 7.16
N ILE A 40 15.95 21.25 6.76
CA ILE A 40 15.70 20.12 7.68
C ILE A 40 16.96 19.81 8.45
N ILE A 41 16.86 19.89 9.78
CA ILE A 41 17.89 19.49 10.73
C ILE A 41 17.40 18.23 11.44
N TYR A 42 18.25 17.25 11.61
CA TYR A 42 17.93 16.01 12.33
C TYR A 42 19.08 15.62 13.28
N GLN A 43 18.75 14.80 14.28
CA GLN A 43 19.70 14.24 15.22
C GLN A 43 19.65 12.71 15.20
N PRO A 44 20.71 12.01 15.60
CA PRO A 44 20.66 10.56 15.77
C PRO A 44 19.52 10.16 16.71
N GLY A 45 18.66 9.24 16.25
CA GLY A 45 17.46 8.80 16.94
C GLY A 45 16.16 9.43 16.47
N ASP A 46 16.21 10.46 15.63
CA ASP A 46 15.00 11.02 15.01
C ASP A 46 14.35 10.03 14.05
N SER A 47 13.03 10.13 13.91
CA SER A 47 12.26 9.31 12.98
C SER A 47 12.04 10.06 11.67
N LEU A 48 12.31 9.39 10.55
CA LEU A 48 12.01 9.89 9.21
C LEU A 48 10.68 9.32 8.72
N GLY A 49 9.72 10.22 8.42
CA GLY A 49 8.51 9.86 7.68
C GLY A 49 8.75 9.98 6.18
N VAL A 50 8.39 8.94 5.42
CA VAL A 50 8.48 8.93 3.96
C VAL A 50 7.09 8.66 3.39
N PHE A 51 6.68 9.45 2.39
CA PHE A 51 5.49 9.20 1.58
C PHE A 51 5.92 8.49 0.30
N PRO A 52 5.67 7.18 0.17
CA PRO A 52 5.99 6.46 -1.04
C PRO A 52 4.99 6.79 -2.15
N VAL A 53 5.43 6.68 -3.39
CA VAL A 53 4.56 6.58 -4.57
C VAL A 53 4.38 5.08 -4.85
N ASN A 54 3.14 4.63 -4.97
CA ASN A 54 2.85 3.25 -5.25
C ASN A 54 3.29 2.82 -6.66
N ASN A 55 3.62 1.55 -6.81
CA ASN A 55 4.03 0.99 -8.08
C ASN A 55 2.91 1.11 -9.13
N ASN A 56 3.21 1.78 -10.25
CA ASN A 56 2.28 2.03 -11.35
C ASN A 56 1.65 0.73 -11.91
N THR A 57 2.41 -0.35 -12.01
CA THR A 57 1.91 -1.64 -12.50
C THR A 57 0.83 -2.19 -11.57
N LEU A 58 1.04 -2.13 -10.25
CA LEU A 58 0.05 -2.57 -9.26
C LEU A 58 -1.19 -1.66 -9.28
N VAL A 59 -1.01 -0.34 -9.35
CA VAL A 59 -2.12 0.63 -9.46
C VAL A 59 -3.00 0.31 -10.66
N ARG A 60 -2.40 0.13 -11.84
CA ARG A 60 -3.13 -0.24 -13.07
C ARG A 60 -3.82 -1.58 -12.97
N ALA A 61 -3.20 -2.56 -12.35
CA ALA A 61 -3.79 -3.88 -12.16
C ALA A 61 -5.01 -3.84 -11.24
N ILE A 62 -4.97 -3.04 -10.16
CA ILE A 62 -6.13 -2.82 -9.27
C ILE A 62 -7.26 -2.11 -10.04
N ILE A 63 -6.96 -1.06 -10.81
CA ILE A 63 -7.96 -0.33 -11.62
C ILE A 63 -8.61 -1.27 -12.65
N ASN A 64 -7.82 -2.09 -13.32
CA ASN A 64 -8.34 -3.10 -14.25
C ASN A 64 -9.23 -4.12 -13.53
N ARG A 65 -8.84 -4.54 -12.31
CA ARG A 65 -9.64 -5.48 -11.50
C ARG A 65 -10.96 -4.84 -11.04
N LEU A 66 -11.00 -3.53 -10.81
CA LEU A 66 -12.21 -2.77 -10.52
C LEU A 66 -13.08 -2.54 -11.78
N GLN A 67 -12.54 -2.78 -12.98
CA GLN A 67 -13.22 -2.56 -14.27
C GLN A 67 -13.66 -1.11 -14.50
N ILE A 68 -12.83 -0.15 -14.10
CA ILE A 68 -13.12 1.29 -14.24
C ILE A 68 -12.06 2.00 -15.08
N ASN A 69 -12.41 3.21 -15.55
CA ASN A 69 -11.44 4.05 -16.25
C ASN A 69 -10.45 4.67 -15.25
N PRO A 70 -9.14 4.70 -15.54
CA PRO A 70 -8.14 5.37 -14.70
C PRO A 70 -8.45 6.86 -14.41
N SER A 71 -9.12 7.53 -15.32
CA SER A 71 -9.55 8.95 -15.17
C SER A 71 -10.87 9.11 -14.39
N PHE A 72 -11.46 8.02 -13.88
CA PHE A 72 -12.69 8.11 -13.10
C PHE A 72 -12.45 8.95 -11.83
N MET A 73 -13.36 9.92 -11.60
CA MET A 73 -13.34 10.80 -10.43
C MET A 73 -14.31 10.25 -9.40
N PRO A 74 -13.84 9.62 -8.30
CA PRO A 74 -14.74 9.15 -7.27
C PRO A 74 -15.40 10.31 -6.54
N GLU A 75 -16.65 10.15 -6.18
CA GLU A 75 -17.40 11.18 -5.43
C GLU A 75 -16.69 11.50 -4.10
N GLY A 76 -16.57 12.80 -3.80
CA GLY A 76 -15.87 13.30 -2.61
C GLY A 76 -14.35 13.42 -2.74
N TYR A 77 -13.81 13.24 -3.95
CA TYR A 77 -12.37 13.42 -4.23
C TYR A 77 -12.15 14.40 -5.39
N ASP A 78 -11.10 15.20 -5.29
CA ASP A 78 -10.71 16.21 -6.28
C ASP A 78 -9.70 15.68 -7.32
N ILE A 79 -9.29 14.42 -7.21
CA ILE A 79 -8.33 13.75 -8.09
C ILE A 79 -8.89 12.38 -8.54
N ASN A 80 -8.41 11.90 -9.69
CA ASN A 80 -8.90 10.65 -10.25
C ASN A 80 -8.42 9.42 -9.47
N ILE A 81 -9.03 8.26 -9.75
CA ILE A 81 -8.76 7.00 -9.05
C ILE A 81 -7.30 6.55 -9.20
N TYR A 82 -6.67 6.83 -10.35
CA TYR A 82 -5.27 6.51 -10.57
C TYR A 82 -4.37 7.29 -9.60
N GLU A 83 -4.53 8.60 -9.52
CA GLU A 83 -3.77 9.47 -8.62
C GLU A 83 -4.04 9.16 -7.14
N LEU A 84 -5.30 8.80 -6.81
CA LEU A 84 -5.66 8.35 -5.47
C LEU A 84 -4.88 7.10 -5.06
N LEU A 85 -4.91 6.06 -5.89
CA LEU A 85 -4.22 4.81 -5.62
C LEU A 85 -2.70 4.94 -5.70
N GLU A 86 -2.19 5.83 -6.53
CA GLU A 86 -0.75 6.08 -6.65
C GLU A 86 -0.18 6.81 -5.44
N ASN A 87 -0.91 7.81 -4.89
CA ASN A 87 -0.30 8.78 -3.96
C ASN A 87 -1.01 8.91 -2.61
N LYS A 88 -2.20 8.33 -2.42
CA LYS A 88 -3.02 8.59 -1.23
C LYS A 88 -3.38 7.36 -0.41
N PHE A 89 -3.32 6.18 -1.00
CA PHE A 89 -3.74 4.94 -0.33
C PHE A 89 -2.64 3.89 -0.32
N GLU A 90 -2.50 3.20 0.83
CA GLU A 90 -1.64 2.03 0.98
C GLU A 90 -2.27 0.83 0.24
N ILE A 91 -1.56 0.29 -0.76
CA ILE A 91 -2.04 -0.85 -1.57
C ILE A 91 -1.14 -2.09 -1.48
N LEU A 92 0.03 -1.98 -0.84
CA LEU A 92 0.93 -3.13 -0.62
C LEU A 92 0.53 -3.92 0.62
N THR A 93 -0.07 -3.27 1.62
CA THR A 93 -0.43 -3.92 2.88
C THR A 93 -1.95 -3.98 3.04
N PRO A 94 -2.58 -5.14 2.81
CA PRO A 94 -4.03 -5.30 2.95
C PRO A 94 -4.49 -5.01 4.37
N THR A 95 -5.52 -4.18 4.51
CA THR A 95 -6.12 -3.87 5.81
C THR A 95 -6.98 -5.03 6.30
N THR A 96 -7.18 -5.11 7.61
CA THR A 96 -8.13 -6.09 8.19
C THR A 96 -9.56 -5.88 7.67
N ARG A 97 -9.95 -4.64 7.35
CA ARG A 97 -11.27 -4.32 6.77
C ARG A 97 -11.44 -4.96 5.40
N LEU A 98 -10.45 -4.80 4.51
CA LEU A 98 -10.47 -5.44 3.18
C LEU A 98 -10.53 -6.97 3.30
N ILE A 99 -9.68 -7.55 4.16
CA ILE A 99 -9.61 -9.00 4.34
C ILE A 99 -10.95 -9.55 4.85
N LYS A 100 -11.58 -8.89 5.82
CA LYS A 100 -12.91 -9.28 6.31
C LYS A 100 -13.96 -9.14 5.22
N PHE A 101 -13.99 -8.01 4.50
CA PHE A 101 -14.94 -7.82 3.41
C PHE A 101 -14.83 -8.94 2.37
N VAL A 102 -13.62 -9.31 1.98
CA VAL A 102 -13.39 -10.43 1.04
C VAL A 102 -13.90 -11.72 1.63
N ASN A 103 -13.53 -12.06 2.87
CA ASN A 103 -13.98 -13.28 3.54
C ASN A 103 -15.50 -13.39 3.64
N ASP A 104 -16.17 -12.30 3.94
CA ASP A 104 -17.63 -12.27 4.15
C ASP A 104 -18.41 -12.42 2.83
N ASN A 105 -17.75 -12.20 1.70
CA ASN A 105 -18.37 -12.25 0.37
C ASN A 105 -17.93 -13.43 -0.49
N ILE A 106 -16.95 -14.24 -0.02
CA ILE A 106 -16.48 -15.43 -0.74
C ILE A 106 -16.39 -16.65 0.19
N SER A 107 -16.47 -17.84 -0.40
CA SER A 107 -16.30 -19.10 0.34
C SER A 107 -14.85 -19.60 0.23
N HIS A 108 -13.91 -18.97 0.98
CA HIS A 108 -12.51 -19.35 0.98
C HIS A 108 -12.07 -19.95 2.32
N LYS A 109 -11.88 -21.25 2.37
CA LYS A 109 -11.63 -22.01 3.62
C LYS A 109 -10.40 -21.54 4.39
N GLU A 110 -9.26 -21.34 3.70
CA GLU A 110 -8.02 -20.94 4.36
C GLU A 110 -8.09 -19.49 4.88
N LEU A 111 -8.72 -18.57 4.13
CA LEU A 111 -8.92 -17.20 4.58
C LEU A 111 -9.82 -17.16 5.82
N ASN A 112 -10.95 -17.87 5.79
CA ASN A 112 -11.84 -17.95 6.93
C ASN A 112 -11.15 -18.56 8.16
N TYR A 113 -10.37 -19.63 7.96
CA TYR A 113 -9.57 -20.23 9.04
C TYR A 113 -8.56 -19.23 9.60
N SER A 114 -7.85 -18.48 8.74
CA SER A 114 -6.85 -17.51 9.17
C SER A 114 -7.43 -16.36 10.01
N LEU A 115 -8.66 -15.95 9.72
CA LEU A 115 -9.37 -14.89 10.46
C LEU A 115 -9.97 -15.39 11.79
N THR A 116 -10.38 -16.67 11.87
CA THR A 116 -11.06 -17.23 13.04
C THR A 116 -10.11 -17.94 14.00
N ALA A 117 -8.89 -18.25 13.56
CA ALA A 117 -7.89 -18.93 14.36
C ALA A 117 -7.51 -18.10 15.61
N LYS A 118 -7.38 -18.77 16.76
CA LYS A 118 -6.92 -18.15 18.01
C LYS A 118 -5.49 -17.63 17.92
N ASN A 119 -4.65 -18.25 17.09
CA ASN A 119 -3.27 -17.84 16.87
C ASN A 119 -3.21 -16.78 15.78
N ARG A 120 -2.87 -15.54 16.18
CA ARG A 120 -2.74 -14.39 15.25
C ARG A 120 -1.64 -14.57 14.19
N ASN A 121 -0.65 -15.42 14.42
CA ASN A 121 0.42 -15.67 13.44
C ASN A 121 -0.13 -16.31 12.17
N ILE A 122 -1.19 -17.09 12.24
CA ILE A 122 -1.82 -17.73 11.07
C ILE A 122 -2.31 -16.66 10.07
N LEU A 123 -2.92 -15.58 10.54
CA LEU A 123 -3.31 -14.47 9.66
C LEU A 123 -2.09 -13.70 9.12
N ILE A 124 -1.06 -13.54 9.94
CA ILE A 124 0.20 -12.89 9.52
C ILE A 124 0.84 -13.70 8.40
N ASP A 125 0.96 -15.02 8.58
CA ASP A 125 1.53 -15.95 7.60
C ASP A 125 0.69 -15.97 6.31
N PHE A 126 -0.64 -15.99 6.43
CA PHE A 126 -1.54 -15.96 5.27
C PHE A 126 -1.39 -14.68 4.45
N LYS A 127 -1.15 -13.54 5.12
CA LYS A 127 -0.93 -12.22 4.49
C LYS A 127 0.47 -12.06 3.92
N TYR A 128 1.43 -12.85 4.35
CA TYR A 128 2.83 -12.65 3.99
C TYR A 128 3.03 -12.67 2.47
N GLY A 129 3.64 -11.61 1.95
CA GLY A 129 3.91 -11.43 0.53
C GLY A 129 2.68 -11.14 -0.35
N LYS A 130 1.49 -10.94 0.24
CA LYS A 130 0.27 -10.62 -0.50
C LYS A 130 -0.08 -9.15 -0.36
N ASP A 131 -0.44 -8.54 -1.49
CA ASP A 131 -0.93 -7.16 -1.58
C ASP A 131 -2.47 -7.09 -1.68
N VAL A 132 -3.00 -5.89 -1.87
CA VAL A 132 -4.44 -5.64 -2.02
C VAL A 132 -5.01 -6.39 -3.23
N LEU A 133 -4.29 -6.42 -4.35
CA LEU A 133 -4.74 -7.10 -5.57
C LEU A 133 -4.85 -8.62 -5.38
N ASP A 134 -3.92 -9.22 -4.63
CA ASP A 134 -3.98 -10.65 -4.32
C ASP A 134 -5.27 -11.01 -3.60
N PHE A 135 -5.68 -10.20 -2.62
CA PHE A 135 -6.96 -10.40 -1.93
C PHE A 135 -8.16 -10.17 -2.83
N MET A 136 -8.12 -9.17 -3.72
CA MET A 136 -9.19 -8.94 -4.71
C MET A 136 -9.33 -10.12 -5.69
N ASN A 137 -8.25 -10.85 -5.94
CA ASN A 137 -8.20 -11.97 -6.89
C ASN A 137 -8.49 -13.33 -6.27
N LEU A 138 -8.73 -13.43 -4.95
CA LEU A 138 -9.16 -14.69 -4.32
C LEU A 138 -10.45 -15.24 -4.92
N ASP A 139 -11.34 -14.34 -5.38
CA ASP A 139 -12.49 -14.70 -6.21
C ASP A 139 -12.66 -13.66 -7.32
N LYS A 140 -12.54 -14.08 -8.58
CA LYS A 140 -12.68 -13.20 -9.75
C LYS A 140 -14.10 -12.66 -9.94
N ASN A 141 -15.11 -13.34 -9.38
CA ASN A 141 -16.51 -12.94 -9.46
C ASN A 141 -16.89 -11.89 -8.40
N LEU A 142 -16.08 -11.73 -7.34
CA LEU A 142 -16.31 -10.71 -6.33
C LEU A 142 -16.18 -9.32 -6.96
N LYS A 143 -17.26 -8.56 -6.89
CA LYS A 143 -17.32 -7.17 -7.38
C LYS A 143 -17.06 -6.19 -6.23
N PHE A 144 -16.38 -5.10 -6.56
CA PHE A 144 -16.10 -4.03 -5.64
C PHE A 144 -16.79 -2.75 -6.14
N ASP A 145 -17.63 -2.16 -5.30
CA ASP A 145 -18.01 -0.77 -5.47
C ASP A 145 -16.79 0.11 -5.19
N VAL A 146 -16.54 1.11 -6.03
CA VAL A 146 -15.30 1.90 -5.97
C VAL A 146 -15.21 2.72 -4.69
N LEU A 147 -16.30 3.40 -4.30
CA LEU A 147 -16.29 4.24 -3.10
C LEU A 147 -16.13 3.37 -1.85
N HIS A 148 -16.85 2.26 -1.79
CA HIS A 148 -16.69 1.30 -0.70
C HIS A 148 -15.26 0.74 -0.67
N PHE A 149 -14.70 0.34 -1.81
CA PHE A 149 -13.33 -0.17 -1.90
C PHE A 149 -12.31 0.82 -1.29
N LEU A 150 -12.42 2.11 -1.62
CA LEU A 150 -11.53 3.13 -1.05
C LEU A 150 -11.65 3.21 0.49
N THR A 151 -12.83 2.97 1.07
CA THR A 151 -12.99 2.93 2.54
C THR A 151 -12.31 1.71 3.19
N LEU A 152 -12.09 0.65 2.42
CA LEU A 152 -11.40 -0.56 2.89
C LEU A 152 -9.87 -0.38 2.94
N LEU A 153 -9.33 0.61 2.25
CA LEU A 153 -7.90 0.90 2.23
C LEU A 153 -7.49 1.77 3.43
N LYS A 154 -6.18 1.87 3.64
CA LYS A 154 -5.57 2.78 4.62
C LYS A 154 -4.98 3.98 3.88
N PRO A 155 -5.21 5.22 4.31
CA PRO A 155 -4.47 6.38 3.81
C PRO A 155 -2.96 6.22 4.05
N LEU A 156 -2.13 6.73 3.11
CA LEU A 156 -0.68 6.83 3.23
C LEU A 156 -0.24 7.88 4.25
#